data_824663b9f17f39bfbcaf1314de8240c7
#
_entry.id   824663b9f17f39bfbcaf1314de8240c7
#
_cell.length_a   1.000
_cell.length_b   1.000
_cell.length_c   1.000
_cell.angle_alpha   90.00
_cell.angle_beta   90.00
_cell.angle_gamma   90.00
#
_symmetry.space_group_name_H-M   'P 1'
#
loop_
_entity.id
_entity.type
_entity.pdbx_description
1 polymer ?
#
loop_
_entity_poly.entity_id
_entity_poly.type
_entity_poly.pdbx_seq_one_letter_code
_entity_poly.pdbx_strand_id
1 'polypeptide(L)'
;MTTIDAVLARLSEAEQQLDDAEAPLSGWQLDPIYMGNQRLSRGDLDRVSTTRPIEVLHASGHILNVNTKALSLSGLLQSGINHPSTPLDHEGLPTGELKGPEVMMSVAGYVGFDRSLTDADAQGLQDFAKICVRAGVTTVTDLASRLSDETVEMMQIVTSAEDFSARLVPLKLFIGLSPKDLIARVGELAKLSTDRLRLGKIKIVADGSIQGFPARMRWSGYYNGAPNGLWYITPEQLSEIYHLALEAGVQVHTHINGDQAI
;
A
#
# COMPACT_ATOMS: atom_id res chain seq x y z
N MET A 1 4.05 16.78 10.44
CA MET A 1 5.40 17.34 10.33
C MET A 1 5.51 18.08 9.01
N THR A 2 6.15 19.25 8.99
CA THR A 2 6.15 20.14 7.81
C THR A 2 7.54 20.30 7.19
N THR A 3 8.56 19.62 7.73
CA THR A 3 9.94 19.65 7.21
C THR A 3 10.57 18.24 7.29
N ILE A 4 11.51 17.97 6.39
CA ILE A 4 12.30 16.73 6.41
C ILE A 4 13.05 16.60 7.73
N ASP A 5 13.70 17.66 8.23
CA ASP A 5 14.42 17.59 9.51
C ASP A 5 13.53 17.22 10.70
N ALA A 6 12.28 17.67 10.74
CA ALA A 6 11.33 17.25 11.77
C ALA A 6 10.96 15.76 11.66
N VAL A 7 10.88 15.23 10.44
CA VAL A 7 10.66 13.78 10.20
C VAL A 7 11.86 12.99 10.71
N LEU A 8 13.08 13.42 10.36
CA LEU A 8 14.32 12.73 10.77
C LEU A 8 14.50 12.78 12.28
N ALA A 9 14.23 13.93 12.93
CA ALA A 9 14.30 14.04 14.38
C ALA A 9 13.35 13.03 15.06
N ARG A 10 12.11 12.89 14.57
CA ARG A 10 11.15 11.94 15.12
C ARG A 10 11.56 10.49 14.91
N LEU A 11 12.12 10.17 13.74
CA LEU A 11 12.66 8.83 13.46
C LEU A 11 13.86 8.52 14.35
N SER A 12 14.76 9.49 14.58
CA SER A 12 15.91 9.31 15.47
C SER A 12 15.48 9.08 16.92
N GLU A 13 14.45 9.77 17.40
CA GLU A 13 13.89 9.52 18.74
C GLU A 13 13.31 8.09 18.85
N ALA A 14 12.62 7.62 17.82
CA ALA A 14 12.08 6.26 17.81
C ALA A 14 13.17 5.21 17.68
N GLU A 15 14.19 5.49 16.88
CA GLU A 15 15.36 4.62 16.69
C GLU A 15 16.08 4.32 17.99
N GLN A 16 16.27 5.33 18.85
CA GLN A 16 16.91 5.20 20.16
C GLN A 16 16.13 4.33 21.16
N GLN A 17 14.85 4.07 20.91
CA GLN A 17 13.99 3.25 21.76
C GLN A 17 13.96 1.77 21.33
N LEU A 18 14.61 1.42 20.22
CA LEU A 18 14.68 0.05 19.73
C LEU A 18 15.91 -0.66 20.31
N ASP A 19 15.67 -1.74 21.04
CA ASP A 19 16.73 -2.56 21.65
C ASP A 19 17.56 -3.33 20.60
N ASP A 20 16.92 -3.77 19.51
CA ASP A 20 17.58 -4.49 18.42
C ASP A 20 18.09 -3.49 17.35
N ALA A 21 19.40 -3.47 17.16
CA ALA A 21 20.06 -2.58 16.19
C ALA A 21 19.74 -2.87 14.71
N GLU A 22 19.24 -4.06 14.41
CA GLU A 22 18.87 -4.47 13.04
C GLU A 22 17.36 -4.45 12.78
N ALA A 23 16.54 -4.29 13.83
CA ALA A 23 15.08 -4.23 13.68
C ALA A 23 14.67 -3.10 12.73
N PRO A 24 13.72 -3.33 11.83
CA PRO A 24 13.21 -2.29 10.95
C PRO A 24 12.61 -1.11 11.72
N LEU A 25 12.79 0.10 11.19
CA LEU A 25 12.16 1.31 11.72
C LEU A 25 11.11 1.80 10.72
N SER A 26 9.86 1.84 11.16
CA SER A 26 8.73 2.24 10.32
C SER A 26 8.18 3.60 10.75
N GLY A 27 7.97 4.47 9.76
CA GLY A 27 7.26 5.74 9.91
C GLY A 27 6.01 5.78 9.03
N TRP A 28 4.99 6.51 9.46
CA TRP A 28 3.74 6.62 8.72
C TRP A 28 3.19 8.04 8.68
N GLN A 29 2.31 8.31 7.70
CA GLN A 29 1.62 9.58 7.48
C GLN A 29 2.52 10.75 7.02
N LEU A 30 3.59 10.47 6.29
CA LEU A 30 4.28 11.53 5.57
C LEU A 30 3.38 12.08 4.46
N ASP A 31 3.10 13.38 4.47
CA ASP A 31 2.36 14.01 3.37
C ASP A 31 3.25 15.06 2.69
N PRO A 32 3.63 14.83 1.42
CA PRO A 32 4.53 15.73 0.68
C PRO A 32 3.93 17.12 0.42
N ILE A 33 2.62 17.31 0.57
CA ILE A 33 1.96 18.61 0.42
C ILE A 33 2.50 19.65 1.42
N TYR A 34 2.95 19.18 2.59
CA TYR A 34 3.52 20.05 3.63
C TYR A 34 5.01 20.29 3.46
N MET A 35 5.68 19.60 2.52
CA MET A 35 7.13 19.66 2.32
C MET A 35 7.55 20.63 1.19
N GLY A 36 6.59 21.31 0.55
CA GLY A 36 6.86 22.15 -0.60
C GLY A 36 7.46 21.34 -1.76
N ASN A 37 8.62 21.74 -2.23
CA ASN A 37 9.34 21.05 -3.31
C ASN A 37 10.37 20.01 -2.80
N GLN A 38 10.48 19.83 -1.50
CA GLN A 38 11.41 18.86 -0.92
C GLN A 38 10.85 17.45 -1.00
N ARG A 39 11.71 16.51 -1.33
CA ARG A 39 11.38 15.07 -1.34
C ARG A 39 12.31 14.34 -0.38
N LEU A 40 11.74 13.51 0.48
CA LEU A 40 12.50 12.66 1.38
C LEU A 40 13.30 11.63 0.58
N SER A 41 14.61 11.61 0.74
CA SER A 41 15.51 10.73 0.02
C SER A 41 16.08 9.61 0.88
N ARG A 42 16.68 8.59 0.25
CA ARG A 42 17.43 7.55 0.97
C ARG A 42 18.56 8.13 1.81
N GLY A 43 19.25 9.15 1.28
CA GLY A 43 20.34 9.81 2.00
C GLY A 43 19.86 10.62 3.21
N ASP A 44 18.65 11.17 3.20
CA ASP A 44 18.07 11.78 4.39
C ASP A 44 17.81 10.72 5.46
N LEU A 45 17.21 9.58 5.10
CA LEU A 45 16.94 8.48 6.01
C LEU A 45 18.22 7.82 6.54
N ASP A 46 19.30 7.78 5.75
CA ASP A 46 20.62 7.29 6.16
C ASP A 46 21.23 8.14 7.29
N ARG A 47 20.81 9.41 7.44
CA ARG A 47 21.20 10.25 8.59
C ARG A 47 20.62 9.74 9.92
N VAL A 48 19.55 8.97 9.88
CA VAL A 48 18.98 8.31 11.06
C VAL A 48 19.73 7.01 11.34
N SER A 49 19.82 6.11 10.36
CA SER A 49 20.59 4.88 10.48
C SER A 49 20.98 4.30 9.12
N THR A 50 22.21 3.79 9.03
CA THR A 50 22.72 3.04 7.87
C THR A 50 22.76 1.53 8.11
N THR A 51 22.47 1.08 9.33
CA THR A 51 22.56 -0.34 9.72
C THR A 51 21.22 -1.04 9.70
N ARG A 52 20.14 -0.36 10.11
CA ARG A 52 18.78 -0.89 10.08
C ARG A 52 18.00 -0.44 8.82
N PRO A 53 17.11 -1.26 8.28
CA PRO A 53 16.20 -0.80 7.25
C PRO A 53 15.20 0.20 7.81
N ILE A 54 14.99 1.30 7.09
CA ILE A 54 14.04 2.36 7.45
C ILE A 54 13.04 2.53 6.32
N GLU A 55 11.77 2.67 6.69
CA GLU A 55 10.71 3.05 5.79
C GLU A 55 9.87 4.21 6.31
N VAL A 56 9.31 5.00 5.39
CA VAL A 56 8.30 6.00 5.70
C VAL A 56 7.19 5.93 4.66
N LEU A 57 6.02 5.47 5.08
CA LEU A 57 4.84 5.40 4.23
C LEU A 57 4.15 6.77 4.17
N HIS A 58 3.84 7.22 2.96
CA HIS A 58 3.04 8.42 2.76
C HIS A 58 1.59 8.23 3.24
N ALA A 59 0.97 9.31 3.68
CA ALA A 59 -0.43 9.34 4.12
C ALA A 59 -1.41 8.81 3.05
N SER A 60 -1.04 8.96 1.78
CA SER A 60 -1.83 8.44 0.65
C SER A 60 -1.77 6.92 0.48
N GLY A 61 -0.78 6.22 1.07
CA GLY A 61 -0.52 4.81 0.82
C GLY A 61 0.08 4.47 -0.55
N HIS A 62 0.39 5.48 -1.39
CA HIS A 62 0.86 5.27 -2.76
C HIS A 62 2.37 5.44 -2.95
N ILE A 63 3.07 5.90 -1.93
CA ILE A 63 4.52 6.14 -1.95
C ILE A 63 5.12 5.65 -0.65
N LEU A 64 6.26 4.96 -0.79
CA LEU A 64 7.10 4.51 0.32
C LEU A 64 8.49 5.10 0.13
N ASN A 65 9.01 5.80 1.14
CA ASN A 65 10.41 6.19 1.16
C ASN A 65 11.20 5.18 1.99
N VAL A 66 12.37 4.77 1.48
CA VAL A 66 13.24 3.81 2.15
C VAL A 66 14.70 4.27 2.11
N ASN A 67 15.49 3.82 3.10
CA ASN A 67 16.90 4.13 3.17
C ASN A 67 17.77 3.21 2.30
N THR A 68 19.06 3.48 2.23
CA THR A 68 20.06 2.69 1.47
C THR A 68 20.09 1.23 1.93
N LYS A 69 19.94 0.96 3.23
CA LYS A 69 19.94 -0.41 3.77
C LYS A 69 18.76 -1.22 3.25
N ALA A 70 17.57 -0.66 3.24
CA ALA A 70 16.37 -1.32 2.71
C ALA A 70 16.48 -1.62 1.21
N LEU A 71 16.96 -0.64 0.42
CA LEU A 71 17.23 -0.84 -1.01
C LEU A 71 18.26 -1.94 -1.27
N SER A 72 19.31 -2.00 -0.44
CA SER A 72 20.34 -3.04 -0.56
C SER A 72 19.80 -4.42 -0.26
N LEU A 73 19.03 -4.57 0.83
CA LEU A 73 18.44 -5.87 1.22
C LEU A 73 17.44 -6.40 0.18
N SER A 74 16.69 -5.51 -0.46
CA SER A 74 15.72 -5.87 -1.50
C SER A 74 16.34 -6.07 -2.89
N GLY A 75 17.65 -5.81 -3.06
CA GLY A 75 18.33 -5.87 -4.37
C GLY A 75 18.00 -4.70 -5.29
N LEU A 76 17.29 -3.68 -4.81
CA LEU A 76 16.97 -2.48 -5.61
C LEU A 76 18.09 -1.44 -5.64
N LEU A 77 19.12 -1.54 -4.79
CA LEU A 77 20.25 -0.61 -4.81
C LEU A 77 21.22 -0.98 -5.94
N GLN A 78 20.83 -0.69 -7.16
CA GLN A 78 21.65 -0.96 -8.34
C GLN A 78 21.45 0.10 -9.41
N SER A 79 22.48 0.35 -10.22
CA SER A 79 22.37 1.21 -11.39
C SER A 79 21.62 0.53 -12.53
N GLY A 80 21.00 1.32 -13.40
CA GLY A 80 20.33 0.80 -14.60
C GLY A 80 18.89 0.32 -14.36
N ILE A 81 18.33 0.51 -13.20
CA ILE A 81 16.87 0.34 -13.00
C ILE A 81 16.17 1.36 -13.90
N ASN A 82 15.39 0.87 -14.85
CA ASN A 82 14.57 1.72 -15.71
C ASN A 82 13.08 1.48 -15.41
N HIS A 83 12.65 1.86 -14.24
CA HIS A 83 11.25 1.73 -13.83
C HIS A 83 10.70 3.08 -13.36
N PRO A 84 9.63 3.60 -13.96
CA PRO A 84 9.12 4.94 -13.63
C PRO A 84 8.66 5.08 -12.17
N SER A 85 8.34 3.96 -11.50
CA SER A 85 8.01 3.92 -10.08
C SER A 85 9.22 4.04 -9.14
N THR A 86 10.45 4.03 -9.68
CA THR A 86 11.70 4.10 -8.91
C THR A 86 12.54 5.26 -9.44
N PRO A 87 12.30 6.51 -8.98
CA PRO A 87 13.09 7.66 -9.39
C PRO A 87 14.57 7.48 -9.06
N LEU A 88 15.44 7.92 -9.96
CA LEU A 88 16.88 7.84 -9.81
C LEU A 88 17.48 9.20 -9.46
N ASP A 89 18.59 9.19 -8.73
CA ASP A 89 19.40 10.36 -8.44
C ASP A 89 20.38 10.66 -9.61
N HIS A 90 21.25 11.66 -9.42
CA HIS A 90 22.23 12.08 -10.42
C HIS A 90 23.34 11.03 -10.69
N GLU A 91 23.49 10.05 -9.79
CA GLU A 91 24.42 8.92 -9.94
C GLU A 91 23.76 7.72 -10.63
N GLY A 92 22.47 7.82 -10.96
CA GLY A 92 21.69 6.73 -11.56
C GLY A 92 21.27 5.65 -10.58
N LEU A 93 21.27 5.95 -9.28
CA LEU A 93 20.81 5.07 -8.22
C LEU A 93 19.41 5.47 -7.72
N PRO A 94 18.59 4.54 -7.21
CA PRO A 94 17.30 4.85 -6.65
C PRO A 94 17.36 5.90 -5.54
N THR A 95 16.51 6.92 -5.64
CA THR A 95 16.42 8.00 -4.62
C THR A 95 15.91 7.51 -3.26
N GLY A 96 15.33 6.32 -3.20
CA GLY A 96 14.61 5.79 -2.04
C GLY A 96 13.12 6.03 -2.07
N GLU A 97 12.61 6.84 -3.01
CA GLU A 97 11.17 7.02 -3.21
C GLU A 97 10.65 5.91 -4.14
N LEU A 98 9.74 5.07 -3.63
CA LEU A 98 9.12 3.97 -4.35
C LEU A 98 7.64 4.27 -4.56
N LYS A 99 7.17 4.23 -5.81
CA LYS A 99 5.81 4.64 -6.20
C LYS A 99 4.99 3.45 -6.68
N GLY A 100 3.87 3.23 -6.02
CA GLY A 100 2.92 2.20 -6.39
C GLY A 100 3.18 0.84 -5.75
N PRO A 101 2.13 0.02 -5.72
CA PRO A 101 2.10 -1.16 -4.88
C PRO A 101 3.11 -2.24 -5.29
N GLU A 102 3.41 -2.38 -6.59
CA GLU A 102 4.33 -3.41 -7.08
C GLU A 102 5.75 -3.22 -6.50
N VAL A 103 6.31 -2.01 -6.66
CA VAL A 103 7.67 -1.70 -6.18
C VAL A 103 7.70 -1.60 -4.65
N MET A 104 6.64 -1.07 -4.02
CA MET A 104 6.53 -1.03 -2.57
C MET A 104 6.53 -2.44 -1.96
N MET A 105 5.81 -3.37 -2.57
CA MET A 105 5.75 -4.76 -2.10
C MET A 105 7.08 -5.51 -2.26
N SER A 106 7.96 -5.12 -3.19
CA SER A 106 9.27 -5.75 -3.34
C SER A 106 10.22 -5.50 -2.18
N VAL A 107 10.00 -4.42 -1.40
CA VAL A 107 10.80 -4.11 -0.19
C VAL A 107 10.07 -4.46 1.11
N ALA A 108 8.77 -4.74 1.05
CA ALA A 108 7.88 -4.85 2.21
C ALA A 108 8.40 -5.82 3.29
N GLY A 109 8.87 -7.01 2.89
CA GLY A 109 9.38 -8.02 3.81
C GLY A 109 10.66 -7.63 4.55
N TYR A 110 11.41 -6.64 4.03
CA TYR A 110 12.66 -6.19 4.64
C TYR A 110 12.49 -5.02 5.62
N VAL A 111 11.42 -4.26 5.47
CA VAL A 111 11.17 -3.04 6.24
C VAL A 111 10.02 -3.18 7.25
N GLY A 112 9.38 -4.34 7.34
CA GLY A 112 8.25 -4.55 8.24
C GLY A 112 6.91 -4.04 7.71
N PHE A 113 6.87 -3.43 6.54
CA PHE A 113 5.67 -2.91 5.90
C PHE A 113 4.61 -3.99 5.66
N ASP A 114 5.05 -5.19 5.32
CA ASP A 114 4.18 -6.35 5.10
C ASP A 114 3.41 -6.74 6.37
N ARG A 115 4.06 -6.64 7.54
CA ARG A 115 3.44 -6.96 8.83
C ARG A 115 2.46 -5.87 9.27
N SER A 116 2.83 -4.61 9.14
CA SER A 116 1.98 -3.50 9.60
C SER A 116 0.68 -3.33 8.80
N LEU A 117 0.66 -3.76 7.53
CA LEU A 117 -0.52 -3.66 6.66
C LEU A 117 -1.27 -4.97 6.42
N THR A 118 -0.64 -6.12 6.66
CA THR A 118 -1.21 -7.41 6.29
C THR A 118 -1.48 -8.33 7.46
N ASP A 119 -0.81 -8.13 8.58
CA ASP A 119 -1.05 -8.90 9.81
C ASP A 119 -2.14 -8.22 10.65
N ALA A 120 -3.37 -8.18 10.10
CA ALA A 120 -4.53 -7.95 10.95
C ALA A 120 -4.57 -9.10 11.96
N ASP A 121 -4.25 -8.82 13.21
CA ASP A 121 -4.46 -9.79 14.26
C ASP A 121 -5.94 -9.85 14.69
N ALA A 122 -6.32 -10.95 15.29
CA ALA A 122 -7.70 -11.17 15.73
C ALA A 122 -8.17 -10.09 16.72
N GLN A 123 -7.28 -9.60 17.58
CA GLN A 123 -7.59 -8.56 18.56
C GLN A 123 -7.80 -7.20 17.88
N GLY A 124 -6.98 -6.83 16.91
CA GLY A 124 -7.13 -5.60 16.13
C GLY A 124 -8.46 -5.56 15.38
N LEU A 125 -8.88 -6.69 14.80
CA LEU A 125 -10.19 -6.78 14.13
C LEU A 125 -11.36 -6.63 15.11
N GLN A 126 -11.28 -7.23 16.30
CA GLN A 126 -12.29 -7.04 17.35
C GLN A 126 -12.34 -5.59 17.84
N ASP A 127 -11.21 -4.95 18.07
CA ASP A 127 -11.14 -3.56 18.53
C ASP A 127 -11.66 -2.59 17.46
N PHE A 128 -11.38 -2.87 16.18
CA PHE A 128 -11.97 -2.14 15.07
C PHE A 128 -13.50 -2.26 15.04
N ALA A 129 -14.06 -3.45 15.27
CA ALA A 129 -15.50 -3.65 15.35
C ALA A 129 -16.13 -2.82 16.49
N LYS A 130 -15.48 -2.72 17.65
CA LYS A 130 -15.92 -1.85 18.76
C LYS A 130 -15.95 -0.37 18.37
N ILE A 131 -14.93 0.09 17.61
CA ILE A 131 -14.90 1.46 17.08
C ILE A 131 -16.07 1.70 16.13
N CYS A 132 -16.37 0.74 15.25
CA CYS A 132 -17.50 0.80 14.32
C CYS A 132 -18.83 0.94 15.07
N VAL A 133 -19.06 0.12 16.09
CA VAL A 133 -20.28 0.18 16.93
C VAL A 133 -20.43 1.55 17.59
N ARG A 134 -19.36 2.10 18.17
CA ARG A 134 -19.37 3.44 18.78
C ARG A 134 -19.72 4.55 17.79
N ALA A 135 -19.37 4.37 16.51
CA ALA A 135 -19.69 5.29 15.42
C ALA A 135 -21.06 5.01 14.77
N GLY A 136 -21.79 3.99 15.19
CA GLY A 136 -23.04 3.56 14.57
C GLY A 136 -22.86 2.86 13.22
N VAL A 137 -21.64 2.41 12.90
CA VAL A 137 -21.31 1.72 11.65
C VAL A 137 -21.55 0.24 11.81
N THR A 138 -22.41 -0.34 10.97
CA THR A 138 -22.77 -1.77 11.01
C THR A 138 -22.12 -2.63 9.94
N THR A 139 -21.59 -2.01 8.89
CA THR A 139 -20.91 -2.69 7.80
C THR A 139 -19.69 -1.89 7.36
N VAL A 140 -18.54 -2.55 7.26
CA VAL A 140 -17.27 -1.94 6.88
C VAL A 140 -16.64 -2.68 5.71
N THR A 141 -15.89 -1.95 4.91
CA THR A 141 -15.10 -2.51 3.81
C THR A 141 -13.61 -2.38 4.12
N ASP A 142 -12.86 -3.45 3.92
CA ASP A 142 -11.40 -3.40 3.77
C ASP A 142 -11.08 -3.44 2.28
N LEU A 143 -10.61 -2.32 1.75
CA LEU A 143 -10.45 -2.12 0.30
C LEU A 143 -9.10 -2.61 -0.25
N ALA A 144 -8.22 -3.22 0.54
CA ALA A 144 -6.89 -3.56 0.04
C ALA A 144 -6.28 -4.83 0.67
N SER A 145 -7.10 -5.81 1.00
CA SER A 145 -6.64 -7.03 1.63
C SER A 145 -6.00 -8.02 0.64
N ARG A 146 -4.91 -8.65 1.05
CA ARG A 146 -4.32 -9.77 0.29
C ARG A 146 -5.17 -11.02 0.33
N LEU A 147 -5.95 -11.22 1.38
CA LEU A 147 -6.81 -12.38 1.63
C LEU A 147 -6.05 -13.71 1.41
N SER A 148 -4.96 -13.90 2.17
CA SER A 148 -4.32 -15.21 2.29
C SER A 148 -5.27 -16.19 2.98
N ASP A 149 -5.01 -17.47 2.91
CA ASP A 149 -5.87 -18.47 3.52
C ASP A 149 -5.90 -18.30 5.05
N GLU A 150 -4.75 -17.99 5.67
CA GLU A 150 -4.63 -17.74 7.10
C GLU A 150 -5.42 -16.49 7.52
N THR A 151 -5.34 -15.41 6.72
CA THR A 151 -6.11 -14.18 6.99
C THR A 151 -7.60 -14.43 6.90
N VAL A 152 -8.04 -15.19 5.90
CA VAL A 152 -9.46 -15.54 5.73
C VAL A 152 -9.95 -16.41 6.88
N GLU A 153 -9.19 -17.43 7.30
CA GLU A 153 -9.52 -18.28 8.44
C GLU A 153 -9.63 -17.47 9.74
N MET A 154 -8.67 -16.60 10.00
CA MET A 154 -8.72 -15.67 11.15
C MET A 154 -9.98 -14.80 11.10
N MET A 155 -10.29 -14.19 9.95
CA MET A 155 -11.49 -13.36 9.77
C MET A 155 -12.77 -14.18 10.02
N GLN A 156 -12.86 -15.44 9.54
CA GLN A 156 -14.00 -16.31 9.79
C GLN A 156 -14.17 -16.60 11.28
N ILE A 157 -13.11 -16.92 11.99
CA ILE A 157 -13.12 -17.20 13.42
C ILE A 157 -13.60 -15.96 14.19
N VAL A 158 -12.99 -14.80 13.95
CA VAL A 158 -13.32 -13.55 14.68
C VAL A 158 -14.73 -13.09 14.39
N THR A 159 -15.16 -13.09 13.13
CA THR A 159 -16.51 -12.61 12.76
C THR A 159 -17.62 -13.57 13.15
N SER A 160 -17.33 -14.84 13.47
CA SER A 160 -18.30 -15.81 13.97
C SER A 160 -18.58 -15.67 15.47
N ALA A 161 -17.71 -14.97 16.22
CA ALA A 161 -17.89 -14.75 17.66
C ALA A 161 -19.18 -13.93 17.94
N GLU A 162 -19.88 -14.26 19.03
CA GLU A 162 -21.17 -13.62 19.38
C GLU A 162 -21.02 -12.11 19.61
N ASP A 163 -19.90 -11.69 20.16
CA ASP A 163 -19.57 -10.31 20.49
C ASP A 163 -19.04 -9.48 19.30
N PHE A 164 -18.80 -10.10 18.14
CA PHE A 164 -18.42 -9.36 16.93
C PHE A 164 -19.64 -8.68 16.31
N SER A 165 -19.68 -7.36 16.36
CA SER A 165 -20.90 -6.57 16.14
C SER A 165 -21.00 -5.86 14.79
N ALA A 166 -20.09 -6.13 13.85
CA ALA A 166 -20.06 -5.52 12.51
C ALA A 166 -20.14 -6.57 11.40
N ARG A 167 -20.44 -6.14 10.17
CA ARG A 167 -20.23 -6.93 8.96
C ARG A 167 -18.96 -6.45 8.29
N LEU A 168 -18.10 -7.39 7.91
CA LEU A 168 -16.83 -7.14 7.22
C LEU A 168 -16.95 -7.52 5.74
N VAL A 169 -16.53 -6.63 4.86
CA VAL A 169 -16.51 -6.83 3.40
C VAL A 169 -15.10 -6.55 2.88
N PRO A 170 -14.16 -7.49 3.03
CA PRO A 170 -12.81 -7.31 2.50
C PRO A 170 -12.77 -7.62 1.00
N LEU A 171 -12.00 -6.82 0.27
CA LEU A 171 -11.81 -6.94 -1.17
C LEU A 171 -10.42 -7.49 -1.48
N LYS A 172 -10.36 -8.50 -2.34
CA LYS A 172 -9.10 -9.08 -2.80
C LYS A 172 -8.34 -8.08 -3.67
N LEU A 173 -7.16 -7.67 -3.22
CA LEU A 173 -6.27 -6.82 -4.01
C LEU A 173 -5.75 -7.61 -5.23
N PHE A 174 -5.73 -6.97 -6.39
CA PHE A 174 -5.40 -7.58 -7.70
C PHE A 174 -3.93 -8.01 -7.84
N ILE A 175 -3.04 -7.51 -7.02
CA ILE A 175 -1.59 -7.67 -7.15
C ILE A 175 -1.16 -9.14 -7.07
N GLY A 176 -0.19 -9.52 -7.91
CA GLY A 176 0.45 -10.83 -7.89
C GLY A 176 -0.34 -11.97 -8.55
N LEU A 177 -1.47 -11.66 -9.20
CA LEU A 177 -2.30 -12.64 -9.90
C LEU A 177 -2.56 -12.20 -11.35
N SER A 178 -2.63 -13.16 -12.26
CA SER A 178 -3.18 -12.90 -13.60
C SER A 178 -4.68 -12.58 -13.51
N PRO A 179 -5.27 -11.88 -14.49
CA PRO A 179 -6.72 -11.60 -14.49
C PRO A 179 -7.57 -12.87 -14.28
N LYS A 180 -7.25 -13.96 -14.94
CA LYS A 180 -7.98 -15.24 -14.81
C LYS A 180 -7.83 -15.86 -13.42
N ASP A 181 -6.62 -15.87 -12.88
CA ASP A 181 -6.36 -16.43 -11.54
C ASP A 181 -7.02 -15.57 -10.46
N LEU A 182 -7.08 -14.25 -10.64
CA LEU A 182 -7.78 -13.33 -9.75
C LEU A 182 -9.27 -13.65 -9.68
N ILE A 183 -9.94 -13.85 -10.84
CA ILE A 183 -11.37 -14.22 -10.90
C ILE A 183 -11.60 -15.59 -10.27
N ALA A 184 -10.75 -16.57 -10.57
CA ALA A 184 -10.85 -17.91 -9.97
C ALA A 184 -10.72 -17.84 -8.44
N ARG A 185 -9.69 -17.15 -7.95
CA ARG A 185 -9.47 -16.96 -6.51
C ARG A 185 -10.66 -16.30 -5.82
N VAL A 186 -11.19 -15.25 -6.40
CA VAL A 186 -12.33 -14.50 -5.86
C VAL A 186 -13.59 -15.36 -5.85
N GLY A 187 -13.78 -16.22 -6.85
CA GLY A 187 -14.86 -17.21 -6.88
C GLY A 187 -14.77 -18.23 -5.74
N GLU A 188 -13.57 -18.72 -5.41
CA GLU A 188 -13.37 -19.59 -4.25
C GLU A 188 -13.60 -18.86 -2.93
N LEU A 189 -13.08 -17.64 -2.79
CA LEU A 189 -13.31 -16.80 -1.62
C LEU A 189 -14.80 -16.54 -1.38
N ALA A 190 -15.58 -16.32 -2.42
CA ALA A 190 -17.03 -16.07 -2.30
C ALA A 190 -17.78 -17.19 -1.59
N LYS A 191 -17.34 -18.45 -1.76
CA LYS A 191 -17.94 -19.63 -1.12
C LYS A 191 -17.70 -19.67 0.40
N LEU A 192 -16.72 -18.93 0.89
CA LEU A 192 -16.34 -18.84 2.30
C LEU A 192 -17.06 -17.71 3.04
N SER A 193 -17.99 -17.02 2.38
CA SER A 193 -18.77 -15.94 2.99
C SER A 193 -19.71 -16.44 4.07
N THR A 194 -19.94 -15.60 5.10
CA THR A 194 -20.91 -15.81 6.17
C THR A 194 -21.83 -14.59 6.30
N ASP A 195 -22.74 -14.59 7.26
CA ASP A 195 -23.63 -13.44 7.52
C ASP A 195 -22.86 -12.18 7.93
N ARG A 196 -21.67 -12.33 8.53
CA ARG A 196 -20.85 -11.22 9.00
C ARG A 196 -19.55 -11.03 8.21
N LEU A 197 -19.20 -11.95 7.30
CA LEU A 197 -18.01 -11.85 6.44
C LEU A 197 -18.43 -12.03 4.98
N ARG A 198 -18.35 -10.97 4.17
CA ARG A 198 -18.68 -11.02 2.74
C ARG A 198 -17.43 -10.96 1.90
N LEU A 199 -17.03 -12.08 1.34
CA LEU A 199 -15.90 -12.26 0.43
C LEU A 199 -16.37 -12.26 -1.04
N GLY A 200 -15.44 -12.33 -1.98
CA GLY A 200 -15.76 -12.49 -3.40
C GLY A 200 -15.85 -11.19 -4.19
N LYS A 201 -15.10 -10.16 -3.79
CA LYS A 201 -15.00 -8.87 -4.49
C LYS A 201 -13.55 -8.52 -4.79
N ILE A 202 -13.32 -7.68 -5.81
CA ILE A 202 -11.99 -7.29 -6.28
C ILE A 202 -11.73 -5.82 -5.96
N LYS A 203 -10.50 -5.52 -5.54
CA LYS A 203 -9.94 -4.19 -5.47
C LYS A 203 -8.84 -4.02 -6.50
N ILE A 204 -8.97 -2.98 -7.32
CA ILE A 204 -7.94 -2.51 -8.25
C ILE A 204 -7.47 -1.13 -7.82
N VAL A 205 -6.22 -0.83 -8.09
CA VAL A 205 -5.63 0.51 -8.00
C VAL A 205 -5.05 0.82 -9.37
N ALA A 206 -5.75 1.68 -10.13
CA ALA A 206 -5.38 1.98 -11.51
C ALA A 206 -4.20 2.96 -11.58
N ASP A 207 -4.21 3.97 -10.71
CA ASP A 207 -3.18 4.99 -10.60
C ASP A 207 -2.96 5.43 -9.15
N GLY A 208 -2.12 6.43 -8.94
CA GLY A 208 -1.74 6.86 -7.61
C GLY A 208 -2.35 8.19 -7.15
N SER A 209 -1.75 8.77 -6.11
CA SER A 209 -2.24 10.02 -5.50
C SER A 209 -1.84 11.26 -6.28
N ILE A 210 -2.66 12.32 -6.21
CA ILE A 210 -2.36 13.62 -6.82
C ILE A 210 -1.20 14.31 -6.08
N GLN A 211 -1.20 14.34 -4.76
CA GLN A 211 -0.19 15.04 -3.95
C GLN A 211 1.21 14.43 -4.05
N GLY A 212 1.32 13.15 -4.40
CA GLY A 212 2.59 12.48 -4.65
C GLY A 212 3.02 12.48 -6.11
N PHE A 213 2.14 12.96 -7.00
CA PHE A 213 2.28 13.00 -8.46
C PHE A 213 2.23 11.66 -9.20
N PRO A 214 1.82 10.53 -8.63
CA PRO A 214 1.61 9.30 -9.39
C PRO A 214 0.19 9.19 -10.00
N ALA A 215 -0.76 10.10 -9.76
CA ALA A 215 -2.04 10.10 -10.46
C ALA A 215 -1.84 10.33 -11.96
N ARG A 216 -2.49 9.53 -12.79
CA ARG A 216 -2.32 9.56 -14.25
C ARG A 216 -3.10 10.72 -14.87
N MET A 217 -2.38 11.77 -15.26
CA MET A 217 -2.94 13.01 -15.77
C MET A 217 -2.92 13.07 -17.30
N ARG A 218 -3.94 13.71 -17.90
CA ARG A 218 -3.96 14.06 -19.31
C ARG A 218 -2.99 15.18 -19.62
N TRP A 219 -2.96 15.59 -20.88
CA TRP A 219 -2.18 16.73 -21.35
C TRP A 219 -2.40 17.98 -20.49
N SER A 220 -1.47 18.66 -20.33
CA SER A 220 -0.57 19.51 -19.61
C SER A 220 -0.02 18.90 -18.31
N GLY A 221 -0.58 17.81 -17.79
CA GLY A 221 -0.06 17.17 -16.59
C GLY A 221 -0.11 18.03 -15.34
N TYR A 222 0.91 17.92 -14.50
CA TYR A 222 1.02 18.70 -13.27
C TYR A 222 1.62 20.07 -13.52
N TYR A 223 1.06 21.13 -12.90
CA TYR A 223 1.54 22.51 -13.03
C TYR A 223 2.98 22.74 -12.57
N ASN A 224 3.50 21.88 -11.69
CA ASN A 224 4.89 21.96 -11.21
C ASN A 224 5.89 21.23 -12.12
N GLY A 225 5.45 20.73 -13.28
CA GLY A 225 6.31 20.01 -14.22
C GLY A 225 6.63 18.56 -13.83
N ALA A 226 5.98 18.01 -12.79
CA ALA A 226 6.11 16.58 -12.47
C ALA A 226 5.64 15.72 -13.65
N PRO A 227 6.18 14.50 -13.84
CA PRO A 227 5.69 13.57 -14.86
C PRO A 227 4.19 13.30 -14.73
N ASN A 228 3.54 12.96 -15.86
CA ASN A 228 2.09 12.79 -15.95
C ASN A 228 1.51 11.58 -15.19
N GLY A 229 2.21 11.10 -14.18
CA GLY A 229 1.77 9.99 -13.34
C GLY A 229 2.05 8.62 -13.94
N LEU A 230 1.52 7.60 -13.28
CA LEU A 230 1.84 6.20 -13.55
C LEU A 230 0.56 5.37 -13.68
N TRP A 231 0.56 4.39 -14.58
CA TRP A 231 -0.34 3.27 -14.52
C TRP A 231 0.21 2.21 -13.55
N TYR A 232 -0.57 1.81 -12.55
CA TYR A 232 -0.25 0.68 -11.65
C TYR A 232 -0.77 -0.65 -12.20
N ILE A 233 -1.66 -0.58 -13.17
CA ILE A 233 -2.14 -1.68 -14.00
C ILE A 233 -2.31 -1.13 -15.41
N THR A 234 -1.97 -1.90 -16.43
CA THR A 234 -2.15 -1.43 -17.82
C THR A 234 -3.64 -1.34 -18.18
N PRO A 235 -4.03 -0.42 -19.06
CA PRO A 235 -5.42 -0.31 -19.54
C PRO A 235 -5.96 -1.64 -20.11
N GLU A 236 -5.10 -2.42 -20.78
CA GLU A 236 -5.43 -3.72 -21.35
C GLU A 236 -5.78 -4.74 -20.26
N GLN A 237 -4.93 -4.85 -19.24
CA GLN A 237 -5.17 -5.73 -18.08
C GLN A 237 -6.42 -5.30 -17.31
N LEU A 238 -6.62 -3.99 -17.12
CA LEU A 238 -7.80 -3.44 -16.47
C LEU A 238 -9.07 -3.83 -17.23
N SER A 239 -9.07 -3.67 -18.56
CA SER A 239 -10.18 -4.06 -19.44
C SER A 239 -10.47 -5.56 -19.36
N GLU A 240 -9.42 -6.40 -19.35
CA GLU A 240 -9.56 -7.86 -19.22
C GLU A 240 -10.21 -8.23 -17.89
N ILE A 241 -9.76 -7.64 -16.78
CA ILE A 241 -10.35 -7.91 -15.45
C ILE A 241 -11.82 -7.51 -15.43
N TYR A 242 -12.18 -6.36 -15.96
CA TYR A 242 -13.59 -5.94 -16.00
C TYR A 242 -14.47 -6.88 -16.83
N HIS A 243 -13.99 -7.34 -17.98
CA HIS A 243 -14.71 -8.31 -18.81
C HIS A 243 -14.95 -9.62 -18.04
N LEU A 244 -13.90 -10.21 -17.54
CA LEU A 244 -13.97 -11.46 -16.79
C LEU A 244 -14.81 -11.34 -15.50
N ALA A 245 -14.70 -10.21 -14.80
CA ALA A 245 -15.49 -9.94 -13.60
C ALA A 245 -17.00 -9.81 -13.93
N LEU A 246 -17.33 -9.12 -15.02
CA LEU A 246 -18.71 -9.00 -15.49
C LEU A 246 -19.32 -10.36 -15.85
N GLU A 247 -18.59 -11.18 -16.61
CA GLU A 247 -19.02 -12.54 -16.97
C GLU A 247 -19.22 -13.44 -15.74
N ALA A 248 -18.36 -13.28 -14.72
CA ALA A 248 -18.44 -14.05 -13.48
C ALA A 248 -19.41 -13.46 -12.43
N GLY A 249 -20.03 -12.31 -12.68
CA GLY A 249 -20.88 -11.61 -11.72
C GLY A 249 -20.11 -11.09 -10.49
N VAL A 250 -18.82 -10.79 -10.65
CA VAL A 250 -17.92 -10.32 -9.58
C VAL A 250 -17.90 -8.79 -9.56
N GLN A 251 -18.10 -8.22 -8.37
CA GLN A 251 -18.01 -6.78 -8.17
C GLN A 251 -16.54 -6.32 -8.10
N VAL A 252 -16.22 -5.28 -8.87
CA VAL A 252 -14.90 -4.62 -8.87
C VAL A 252 -15.03 -3.23 -8.26
N HIS A 253 -14.09 -2.88 -7.37
CA HIS A 253 -13.90 -1.53 -6.85
C HIS A 253 -12.54 -1.03 -7.33
N THR A 254 -12.52 0.03 -8.12
CA THR A 254 -11.29 0.59 -8.67
C THR A 254 -10.99 1.95 -8.06
N HIS A 255 -9.77 2.12 -7.55
CA HIS A 255 -9.22 3.41 -7.16
C HIS A 255 -8.66 4.11 -8.41
N ILE A 256 -9.13 5.33 -8.66
CA ILE A 256 -8.74 6.18 -9.77
C ILE A 256 -8.72 7.62 -9.29
N ASN A 257 -7.65 8.35 -9.54
CA ASN A 257 -7.49 9.77 -9.19
C ASN A 257 -7.24 10.67 -10.41
N GLY A 258 -6.45 10.20 -11.36
CA GLY A 258 -6.11 10.98 -12.55
C GLY A 258 -7.20 10.94 -13.61
N ASP A 259 -7.40 12.07 -14.28
CA ASP A 259 -8.41 12.21 -15.32
C ASP A 259 -8.12 11.43 -16.61
N GLN A 260 -6.90 10.89 -16.75
CA GLN A 260 -6.56 9.96 -17.82
C GLN A 260 -6.87 8.51 -17.44
N ALA A 261 -6.99 8.20 -16.16
CA ALA A 261 -7.22 6.83 -15.68
C ALA A 261 -8.72 6.48 -15.62
N ILE A 262 -9.59 7.48 -15.68
CA ILE A 262 -11.06 7.34 -15.68
C ILE A 262 -11.59 6.83 -17.03
#